data_10f8229fc0cdbc229c772d7273ae993a
#
_entry.id   10f8229fc0cdbc229c772d7273ae993a
#
_cell.length_a   1.000
_cell.length_b   1.000
_cell.length_c   1.000
_cell.angle_alpha   90.00
_cell.angle_beta   90.00
_cell.angle_gamma   90.00
#
_symmetry.space_group_name_H-M   'P 1'
#
loop_
_entity.id
_entity.type
_entity.pdbx_description
1 polymer ?
#
loop_
_entity_poly.entity_id
_entity_poly.type
_entity_poly.pdbx_seq_one_letter_code
_entity_poly.pdbx_strand_id
1 'polypeptide(L)'
;MRLPADQRRQQLLDVAREVFARRGFHATSMDDIAEAAGVTKPVLYQHFPSKRSLYIELLTDTGDQLLRALTAATRNVESGRERVESGFLAYFRFVADSRASFRLLFSASIRTDPEFARVVDTVVQTAADIISELIEIPASDEHRRVLANALVGMAESVGRHTSDDPNTVFGVDAEHLARWISELAWFGLRGVRAEEPSHLP
;
A
#
# COMPACT_ATOMS: atom_id res chain seq x y z
N MET A 1 -13.23 15.17 28.49
CA MET A 1 -12.26 16.12 27.88
C MET A 1 -12.51 16.12 26.37
N ARG A 2 -12.71 17.29 25.74
CA ARG A 2 -13.03 17.38 24.30
C ARG A 2 -11.70 17.27 23.55
N LEU A 3 -11.56 16.24 22.69
CA LEU A 3 -10.39 16.07 21.85
C LEU A 3 -10.26 17.26 20.86
N PRO A 4 -9.05 17.72 20.52
CA PRO A 4 -8.81 18.65 19.41
C PRO A 4 -9.39 18.08 18.09
N ALA A 5 -9.78 18.97 17.17
CA ALA A 5 -10.47 18.59 15.94
C ALA A 5 -9.67 17.57 15.11
N ASP A 6 -8.35 17.78 14.97
CA ASP A 6 -7.47 16.88 14.21
C ASP A 6 -7.34 15.50 14.87
N GLN A 7 -7.21 15.44 16.19
CA GLN A 7 -7.18 14.17 16.93
C GLN A 7 -8.52 13.42 16.82
N ARG A 8 -9.63 14.17 16.85
CA ARG A 8 -10.95 13.58 16.64
C ARG A 8 -11.10 13.03 15.24
N ARG A 9 -10.63 13.76 14.22
CA ARG A 9 -10.65 13.32 12.84
C ARG A 9 -9.87 12.03 12.65
N GLN A 10 -8.65 11.95 13.19
CA GLN A 10 -7.81 10.74 13.12
C GLN A 10 -8.47 9.55 13.82
N GLN A 11 -9.05 9.75 15.02
CA GLN A 11 -9.79 8.72 15.71
C GLN A 11 -10.96 8.17 14.87
N LEU A 12 -11.69 9.05 14.19
CA LEU A 12 -12.79 8.65 13.32
C LEU A 12 -12.31 7.86 12.10
N LEU A 13 -11.17 8.24 11.50
CA LEU A 13 -10.52 7.49 10.42
C LEU A 13 -10.11 6.09 10.88
N ASP A 14 -9.48 5.97 12.05
CA ASP A 14 -9.02 4.68 12.56
C ASP A 14 -10.19 3.72 12.83
N VAL A 15 -11.28 4.23 13.45
CA VAL A 15 -12.49 3.42 13.66
C VAL A 15 -13.16 3.04 12.34
N ALA A 16 -13.25 3.98 11.38
CA ALA A 16 -13.85 3.72 10.09
C ALA A 16 -13.05 2.68 9.29
N ARG A 17 -11.71 2.69 9.40
CA ARG A 17 -10.83 1.69 8.80
C ARG A 17 -11.20 0.28 9.24
N GLU A 18 -11.36 0.05 10.53
CA GLU A 18 -11.73 -1.24 11.09
C GLU A 18 -13.14 -1.69 10.68
N VAL A 19 -14.11 -0.76 10.64
CA VAL A 19 -15.49 -1.08 10.23
C VAL A 19 -15.53 -1.45 8.76
N PHE A 20 -14.91 -0.66 7.89
CA PHE A 20 -14.85 -0.95 6.45
C PHE A 20 -14.06 -2.22 6.12
N ALA A 21 -12.95 -2.49 6.82
CA ALA A 21 -12.16 -3.70 6.61
C ALA A 21 -12.94 -4.98 6.93
N ARG A 22 -13.85 -4.91 7.91
CA ARG A 22 -14.68 -6.06 8.32
C ARG A 22 -15.90 -6.26 7.44
N ARG A 23 -16.60 -5.18 7.07
CA ARG A 23 -17.92 -5.25 6.40
C ARG A 23 -17.86 -4.88 4.91
N GLY A 24 -16.78 -4.24 4.47
CA GLY A 24 -16.68 -3.66 3.13
C GLY A 24 -17.44 -2.33 3.00
N PHE A 25 -17.18 -1.62 1.89
CA PHE A 25 -17.77 -0.31 1.62
C PHE A 25 -19.31 -0.36 1.53
N HIS A 26 -19.85 -1.31 0.78
CA HIS A 26 -21.29 -1.34 0.48
C HIS A 26 -22.14 -1.66 1.71
N ALA A 27 -21.71 -2.61 2.54
CA ALA A 27 -22.45 -3.07 3.72
C ALA A 27 -22.24 -2.17 4.97
N THR A 28 -21.42 -1.12 4.87
CA THR A 28 -21.19 -0.16 5.97
C THR A 28 -22.02 1.09 5.77
N SER A 29 -22.65 1.59 6.83
CA SER A 29 -23.34 2.89 6.89
C SER A 29 -22.56 3.91 7.73
N MET A 30 -22.88 5.20 7.57
CA MET A 30 -22.35 6.25 8.47
C MET A 30 -22.81 6.07 9.92
N ASP A 31 -23.97 5.44 10.12
CA ASP A 31 -24.50 5.14 11.47
C ASP A 31 -23.64 4.06 12.16
N ASP A 32 -23.27 2.99 11.44
CA ASP A 32 -22.38 1.95 11.97
C ASP A 32 -21.02 2.53 12.41
N ILE A 33 -20.50 3.48 11.65
CA ILE A 33 -19.22 4.13 11.97
C ILE A 33 -19.37 5.07 13.17
N ALA A 34 -20.44 5.86 13.24
CA ALA A 34 -20.71 6.75 14.37
C ALA A 34 -20.89 5.97 15.66
N GLU A 35 -21.65 4.87 15.63
CA GLU A 35 -21.83 3.96 16.75
C GLU A 35 -20.49 3.36 17.21
N ALA A 36 -19.72 2.81 16.28
CA ALA A 36 -18.42 2.21 16.58
C ALA A 36 -17.41 3.24 17.16
N ALA A 37 -17.50 4.50 16.73
CA ALA A 37 -16.66 5.59 17.23
C ALA A 37 -17.15 6.21 18.53
N GLY A 38 -18.34 5.81 19.03
CA GLY A 38 -18.95 6.40 20.22
C GLY A 38 -19.31 7.88 20.06
N VAL A 39 -19.67 8.31 18.83
CA VAL A 39 -20.06 9.68 18.52
C VAL A 39 -21.48 9.74 17.94
N THR A 40 -22.08 10.93 17.94
CA THR A 40 -23.35 11.14 17.25
C THR A 40 -23.13 11.30 15.74
N LYS A 41 -24.12 10.92 14.93
CA LYS A 41 -24.10 11.07 13.47
C LYS A 41 -23.75 12.51 13.01
N PRO A 42 -24.31 13.60 13.60
CA PRO A 42 -23.90 14.95 13.27
C PRO A 42 -22.41 15.25 13.48
N VAL A 43 -21.79 14.69 14.51
CA VAL A 43 -20.36 14.84 14.77
C VAL A 43 -19.53 14.18 13.66
N LEU A 44 -19.91 12.99 13.20
CA LEU A 44 -19.23 12.32 12.08
C LEU A 44 -19.35 13.15 10.78
N TYR A 45 -20.57 13.66 10.49
CA TYR A 45 -20.82 14.48 9.29
C TYR A 45 -20.12 15.84 9.31
N GLN A 46 -19.76 16.38 10.49
CA GLN A 46 -18.93 17.60 10.58
C GLN A 46 -17.52 17.37 10.05
N HIS A 47 -17.00 16.13 10.13
CA HIS A 47 -15.66 15.77 9.67
C HIS A 47 -15.65 15.19 8.25
N PHE A 48 -16.69 14.43 7.89
CA PHE A 48 -16.77 13.70 6.62
C PHE A 48 -18.18 13.87 6.03
N PRO A 49 -18.32 14.61 4.92
CA PRO A 49 -19.65 14.94 4.38
C PRO A 49 -20.40 13.74 3.81
N SER A 50 -19.72 12.63 3.54
CA SER A 50 -20.33 11.40 3.03
C SER A 50 -19.50 10.16 3.37
N LYS A 51 -20.12 8.98 3.30
CA LYS A 51 -19.43 7.68 3.38
C LYS A 51 -18.34 7.56 2.32
N ARG A 52 -18.63 8.07 1.12
CA ARG A 52 -17.72 8.04 -0.01
C ARG A 52 -16.47 8.89 0.24
N SER A 53 -16.64 10.12 0.69
CA SER A 53 -15.50 11.01 1.01
C SER A 53 -14.64 10.46 2.15
N LEU A 54 -15.26 9.88 3.18
CA LEU A 54 -14.55 9.20 4.26
C LEU A 54 -13.74 8.00 3.74
N TYR A 55 -14.32 7.21 2.84
CA TYR A 55 -13.62 6.04 2.28
C TYR A 55 -12.45 6.43 1.38
N ILE A 56 -12.61 7.45 0.53
CA ILE A 56 -11.52 8.00 -0.31
C ILE A 56 -10.38 8.51 0.57
N GLU A 57 -10.68 9.23 1.63
CA GLU A 57 -9.66 9.71 2.56
C GLU A 57 -8.92 8.58 3.26
N LEU A 58 -9.64 7.52 3.66
CA LEU A 58 -9.02 6.31 4.19
C LEU A 58 -8.08 5.63 3.22
N LEU A 59 -8.46 5.52 1.94
CA LEU A 59 -7.60 4.97 0.91
C LEU A 59 -6.33 5.81 0.73
N THR A 60 -6.49 7.14 0.69
CA THR A 60 -5.37 8.08 0.58
C THR A 60 -4.43 7.99 1.78
N ASP A 61 -4.97 8.07 3.01
CA ASP A 61 -4.18 7.97 4.25
C ASP A 61 -3.43 6.63 4.33
N THR A 62 -4.09 5.55 3.95
CA THR A 62 -3.48 4.21 3.93
C THR A 62 -2.35 4.12 2.90
N GLY A 63 -2.56 4.66 1.70
CA GLY A 63 -1.54 4.74 0.66
C GLY A 63 -0.33 5.57 1.11
N ASP A 64 -0.57 6.73 1.71
CA ASP A 64 0.48 7.60 2.25
C ASP A 64 1.29 6.92 3.35
N GLN A 65 0.64 6.13 4.21
CA GLN A 65 1.35 5.35 5.24
C GLN A 65 2.28 4.31 4.62
N LEU A 66 1.81 3.57 3.61
CA LEU A 66 2.64 2.62 2.87
C LEU A 66 3.83 3.31 2.18
N LEU A 67 3.59 4.40 1.45
CA LEU A 67 4.65 5.14 0.75
C LEU A 67 5.69 5.71 1.72
N ARG A 68 5.27 6.24 2.86
CA ARG A 68 6.19 6.69 3.93
C ARG A 68 7.03 5.53 4.49
N ALA A 69 6.44 4.36 4.72
CA ALA A 69 7.16 3.18 5.20
C ALA A 69 8.22 2.72 4.20
N LEU A 70 7.87 2.63 2.90
CA LEU A 70 8.80 2.28 1.83
C LEU A 70 9.95 3.28 1.73
N THR A 71 9.65 4.58 1.69
CA THR A 71 10.65 5.65 1.60
C THR A 71 11.59 5.63 2.80
N ALA A 72 11.06 5.49 4.01
CA ALA A 72 11.87 5.45 5.23
C ALA A 72 12.80 4.23 5.26
N ALA A 73 12.34 3.06 4.80
CA ALA A 73 13.13 1.84 4.79
C ALA A 73 14.27 1.85 3.76
N THR A 74 14.14 2.63 2.68
CA THR A 74 15.10 2.62 1.55
C THR A 74 16.05 3.82 1.53
N ARG A 75 15.73 4.92 2.26
CA ARG A 75 16.40 6.23 2.15
C ARG A 75 17.91 6.22 2.43
N ASN A 76 18.36 5.49 3.44
CA ASN A 76 19.75 5.55 3.94
C ASN A 76 20.46 4.19 3.75
N VAL A 77 20.07 3.43 2.75
CA VAL A 77 20.64 2.12 2.45
C VAL A 77 21.57 2.26 1.26
N GLU A 78 22.87 2.03 1.46
CA GLU A 78 23.89 2.18 0.40
C GLU A 78 23.89 1.01 -0.56
N SER A 79 23.73 -0.21 -0.05
CA SER A 79 23.72 -1.42 -0.88
C SER A 79 22.41 -1.58 -1.65
N GLY A 80 22.48 -1.70 -2.97
CA GLY A 80 21.32 -1.96 -3.82
C GLY A 80 20.57 -3.24 -3.41
N ARG A 81 21.30 -4.29 -3.00
CA ARG A 81 20.68 -5.53 -2.50
C ARG A 81 19.90 -5.31 -1.22
N GLU A 82 20.52 -4.66 -0.24
CA GLU A 82 19.86 -4.35 1.04
C GLU A 82 18.68 -3.40 0.84
N ARG A 83 18.75 -2.49 -0.14
CA ARG A 83 17.67 -1.58 -0.50
C ARG A 83 16.44 -2.34 -1.03
N VAL A 84 16.65 -3.32 -1.92
CA VAL A 84 15.58 -4.20 -2.42
C VAL A 84 14.97 -5.01 -1.27
N GLU A 85 15.78 -5.60 -0.41
CA GLU A 85 15.32 -6.36 0.75
C GLU A 85 14.54 -5.49 1.74
N SER A 86 15.04 -4.30 2.07
CA SER A 86 14.39 -3.33 2.97
C SER A 86 13.04 -2.86 2.42
N GLY A 87 12.94 -2.64 1.12
CA GLY A 87 11.69 -2.27 0.46
C GLY A 87 10.63 -3.37 0.57
N PHE A 88 10.97 -4.62 0.23
CA PHE A 88 10.05 -5.74 0.38
C PHE A 88 9.70 -6.00 1.85
N LEU A 89 10.67 -5.88 2.77
CA LEU A 89 10.42 -6.03 4.20
C LEU A 89 9.43 -5.00 4.72
N ALA A 90 9.60 -3.73 4.34
CA ALA A 90 8.66 -2.65 4.72
C ALA A 90 7.25 -2.93 4.19
N TYR A 91 7.13 -3.40 2.95
CA TYR A 91 5.85 -3.76 2.36
C TYR A 91 5.18 -4.93 3.10
N PHE A 92 5.87 -6.05 3.29
CA PHE A 92 5.28 -7.23 3.93
C PHE A 92 4.97 -7.01 5.41
N ARG A 93 5.78 -6.21 6.12
CA ARG A 93 5.43 -5.75 7.48
C ARG A 93 4.17 -4.89 7.47
N PHE A 94 4.04 -3.96 6.53
CA PHE A 94 2.80 -3.18 6.39
C PHE A 94 1.58 -4.08 6.16
N VAL A 95 1.70 -5.12 5.33
CA VAL A 95 0.64 -6.11 5.13
C VAL A 95 0.31 -6.87 6.40
N ALA A 96 1.32 -7.32 7.16
CA ALA A 96 1.14 -8.08 8.38
C ALA A 96 0.57 -7.23 9.53
N ASP A 97 1.17 -6.05 9.76
CA ASP A 97 0.85 -5.19 10.91
C ASP A 97 -0.46 -4.40 10.71
N SER A 98 -0.85 -4.13 9.45
CA SER A 98 -1.97 -3.26 9.09
C SER A 98 -2.98 -3.94 8.17
N ARG A 99 -3.44 -5.16 8.53
CA ARG A 99 -4.39 -5.94 7.71
C ARG A 99 -5.66 -5.19 7.32
N ALA A 100 -6.22 -4.40 8.22
CA ALA A 100 -7.38 -3.58 7.93
C ALA A 100 -7.06 -2.60 6.79
N SER A 101 -5.91 -1.94 6.86
CA SER A 101 -5.40 -1.03 5.84
C SER A 101 -5.18 -1.74 4.50
N PHE A 102 -4.53 -2.90 4.53
CA PHE A 102 -4.28 -3.69 3.32
C PHE A 102 -5.58 -4.18 2.66
N ARG A 103 -6.55 -4.67 3.46
CA ARG A 103 -7.87 -5.06 2.96
C ARG A 103 -8.62 -3.92 2.29
N LEU A 104 -8.45 -2.68 2.77
CA LEU A 104 -9.05 -1.50 2.14
C LEU A 104 -8.50 -1.29 0.74
N LEU A 105 -7.17 -1.26 0.58
CA LEU A 105 -6.51 -1.02 -0.72
C LEU A 105 -6.81 -2.09 -1.77
N PHE A 106 -7.05 -3.34 -1.34
CA PHE A 106 -7.28 -4.48 -2.25
C PHE A 106 -8.69 -5.06 -2.20
N SER A 107 -9.65 -4.30 -1.67
CA SER A 107 -11.06 -4.71 -1.59
C SER A 107 -11.72 -4.86 -2.95
N ALA A 108 -12.80 -5.63 -3.00
CA ALA A 108 -13.62 -5.76 -4.22
C ALA A 108 -14.21 -4.42 -4.69
N SER A 109 -14.52 -3.51 -3.77
CA SER A 109 -15.04 -2.17 -4.08
C SER A 109 -14.07 -1.34 -4.90
N ILE A 110 -12.75 -1.51 -4.73
CA ILE A 110 -11.73 -0.82 -5.53
C ILE A 110 -11.87 -1.20 -7.01
N ARG A 111 -12.05 -2.49 -7.30
CA ARG A 111 -12.13 -2.98 -8.67
C ARG A 111 -13.42 -2.57 -9.41
N THR A 112 -14.47 -2.23 -8.67
CA THR A 112 -15.79 -1.91 -9.23
C THR A 112 -16.10 -0.43 -9.28
N ASP A 113 -15.37 0.40 -8.53
CA ASP A 113 -15.56 1.84 -8.46
C ASP A 113 -14.37 2.60 -9.06
N PRO A 114 -14.56 3.32 -10.19
CA PRO A 114 -13.47 3.99 -10.90
C PRO A 114 -12.78 5.10 -10.09
N GLU A 115 -13.45 5.70 -9.10
CA GLU A 115 -12.86 6.74 -8.28
C GLU A 115 -11.94 6.13 -7.21
N PHE A 116 -12.38 5.03 -6.60
CA PHE A 116 -11.54 4.28 -5.66
C PHE A 116 -10.32 3.66 -6.37
N ALA A 117 -10.54 3.08 -7.56
CA ALA A 117 -9.44 2.55 -8.37
C ALA A 117 -8.38 3.61 -8.65
N ARG A 118 -8.77 4.83 -9.07
CA ARG A 118 -7.82 5.92 -9.33
C ARG A 118 -6.98 6.31 -8.11
N VAL A 119 -7.55 6.29 -6.91
CA VAL A 119 -6.78 6.58 -5.68
C VAL A 119 -5.70 5.51 -5.47
N VAL A 120 -6.07 4.24 -5.59
CA VAL A 120 -5.12 3.13 -5.42
C VAL A 120 -4.08 3.10 -6.55
N ASP A 121 -4.49 3.32 -7.79
CA ASP A 121 -3.58 3.42 -8.94
C ASP A 121 -2.54 4.53 -8.74
N THR A 122 -2.94 5.68 -8.16
CA THR A 122 -2.00 6.75 -7.80
C THR A 122 -0.96 6.28 -6.79
N VAL A 123 -1.36 5.54 -5.77
CA VAL A 123 -0.43 4.98 -4.76
C VAL A 123 0.55 4.00 -5.42
N VAL A 124 0.04 3.10 -6.26
CA VAL A 124 0.83 2.10 -7.00
C VAL A 124 1.85 2.78 -7.92
N GLN A 125 1.42 3.78 -8.70
CA GLN A 125 2.32 4.53 -9.59
C GLN A 125 3.38 5.31 -8.80
N THR A 126 2.99 5.98 -7.71
CA THR A 126 3.96 6.69 -6.85
C THR A 126 4.99 5.72 -6.25
N ALA A 127 4.58 4.53 -5.82
CA ALA A 127 5.51 3.51 -5.36
C ALA A 127 6.47 3.06 -6.47
N ALA A 128 5.96 2.84 -7.69
CA ALA A 128 6.78 2.46 -8.84
C ALA A 128 7.76 3.59 -9.24
N ASP A 129 7.36 4.85 -9.18
CA ASP A 129 8.24 5.98 -9.45
C ASP A 129 9.39 6.05 -8.43
N ILE A 130 9.09 5.95 -7.13
CA ILE A 130 10.10 5.89 -6.06
C ILE A 130 11.07 4.72 -6.30
N ILE A 131 10.57 3.53 -6.61
CA ILE A 131 11.40 2.34 -6.86
C ILE A 131 12.23 2.51 -8.11
N SER A 132 11.69 3.11 -9.18
CA SER A 132 12.40 3.35 -10.45
C SER A 132 13.66 4.20 -10.25
N GLU A 133 13.60 5.22 -9.39
CA GLU A 133 14.74 6.06 -9.02
C GLU A 133 15.82 5.30 -8.22
N LEU A 134 15.42 4.24 -7.51
CA LEU A 134 16.32 3.41 -6.70
C LEU A 134 17.00 2.28 -7.50
N ILE A 135 16.57 2.02 -8.73
CA ILE A 135 17.13 0.97 -9.59
C ILE A 135 18.41 1.48 -10.27
N GLU A 136 19.56 1.02 -9.80
CA GLU A 136 20.89 1.38 -10.31
C GLU A 136 21.39 0.29 -11.32
N ILE A 137 20.86 0.30 -12.53
CA ILE A 137 21.26 -0.59 -13.62
C ILE A 137 21.50 0.21 -14.91
N PRO A 138 22.32 -0.28 -15.85
CA PRO A 138 22.55 0.37 -17.13
C PRO A 138 21.38 0.16 -18.10
N ALA A 139 20.24 0.84 -17.82
CA ALA A 139 19.01 0.76 -18.58
C ALA A 139 18.38 2.15 -18.76
N SER A 140 17.52 2.31 -19.78
CA SER A 140 16.75 3.53 -20.01
C SER A 140 15.77 3.79 -18.84
N ASP A 141 15.29 5.03 -18.73
CA ASP A 141 14.28 5.40 -17.72
C ASP A 141 13.00 4.59 -17.92
N GLU A 142 12.60 4.35 -19.15
CA GLU A 142 11.44 3.54 -19.49
C GLU A 142 11.61 2.09 -19.01
N HIS A 143 12.78 1.50 -19.26
CA HIS A 143 13.10 0.16 -18.81
C HIS A 143 13.10 0.08 -17.27
N ARG A 144 13.68 1.05 -16.55
CA ARG A 144 13.64 1.10 -15.09
C ARG A 144 12.21 1.19 -14.55
N ARG A 145 11.31 1.97 -15.20
CA ARG A 145 9.89 2.05 -14.84
C ARG A 145 9.17 0.70 -15.01
N VAL A 146 9.43 -0.02 -16.10
CA VAL A 146 8.87 -1.36 -16.33
C VAL A 146 9.30 -2.31 -15.22
N LEU A 147 10.59 -2.31 -14.87
CA LEU A 147 11.11 -3.16 -13.78
C LEU A 147 10.52 -2.77 -12.42
N ALA A 148 10.39 -1.48 -12.13
CA ALA A 148 9.74 -1.01 -10.90
C ALA A 148 8.29 -1.47 -10.79
N ASN A 149 7.52 -1.37 -11.88
CA ASN A 149 6.15 -1.89 -11.93
C ASN A 149 6.10 -3.42 -11.73
N ALA A 150 7.07 -4.17 -12.27
CA ALA A 150 7.17 -5.60 -12.05
C ALA A 150 7.44 -5.93 -10.57
N LEU A 151 8.35 -5.18 -9.91
CA LEU A 151 8.62 -5.33 -8.47
C LEU A 151 7.38 -5.04 -7.61
N VAL A 152 6.65 -3.96 -7.92
CA VAL A 152 5.38 -3.64 -7.25
C VAL A 152 4.36 -4.77 -7.47
N GLY A 153 4.21 -5.25 -8.71
CA GLY A 153 3.30 -6.36 -9.02
C GLY A 153 3.63 -7.66 -8.29
N MET A 154 4.92 -7.98 -8.11
CA MET A 154 5.34 -9.13 -7.29
C MET A 154 4.94 -8.95 -5.83
N ALA A 155 5.20 -7.78 -5.24
CA ALA A 155 4.82 -7.46 -3.87
C ALA A 155 3.30 -7.57 -3.66
N GLU A 156 2.52 -6.95 -4.53
CA GLU A 156 1.05 -6.99 -4.48
C GLU A 156 0.49 -8.40 -4.64
N SER A 157 1.01 -9.16 -5.61
CA SER A 157 0.53 -10.53 -5.87
C SER A 157 0.75 -11.42 -4.66
N VAL A 158 1.92 -11.34 -4.03
CA VAL A 158 2.24 -12.10 -2.82
C VAL A 158 1.42 -11.59 -1.63
N GLY A 159 1.36 -10.27 -1.42
CA GLY A 159 0.64 -9.67 -0.29
C GLY A 159 -0.86 -9.96 -0.25
N ARG A 160 -1.50 -10.21 -1.41
CA ARG A 160 -2.92 -10.58 -1.46
C ARG A 160 -3.25 -11.95 -0.88
N HIS A 161 -2.27 -12.82 -0.73
CA HIS A 161 -2.45 -14.17 -0.19
C HIS A 161 -2.23 -14.18 1.33
N THR A 162 -3.06 -13.45 2.06
CA THR A 162 -3.03 -13.45 3.52
C THR A 162 -3.61 -14.76 4.07
N SER A 163 -2.95 -15.33 5.08
CA SER A 163 -3.45 -16.49 5.83
C SER A 163 -4.39 -16.06 6.96
N ASP A 164 -4.98 -17.03 7.67
CA ASP A 164 -5.81 -16.75 8.86
C ASP A 164 -4.97 -16.23 10.04
N ASP A 165 -3.65 -16.54 10.07
CA ASP A 165 -2.72 -15.96 11.04
C ASP A 165 -2.44 -14.49 10.71
N PRO A 166 -2.70 -13.55 11.65
CA PRO A 166 -2.51 -12.12 11.43
C PRO A 166 -1.06 -11.71 11.11
N ASN A 167 -0.07 -12.48 11.46
CA ASN A 167 1.34 -12.13 11.30
C ASN A 167 1.99 -12.77 10.07
N THR A 168 1.22 -13.46 9.23
CA THR A 168 1.77 -14.21 8.10
C THR A 168 1.03 -13.94 6.79
N VAL A 169 1.75 -14.10 5.67
CA VAL A 169 1.23 -14.20 4.31
C VAL A 169 1.64 -15.56 3.77
N PHE A 170 0.77 -16.33 3.15
CA PHE A 170 1.00 -17.74 2.84
C PHE A 170 1.38 -18.63 4.06
N GLY A 171 1.09 -18.21 5.28
CA GLY A 171 1.59 -18.90 6.48
C GLY A 171 3.08 -18.65 6.77
N VAL A 172 3.68 -17.62 6.16
CA VAL A 172 5.09 -17.24 6.27
C VAL A 172 5.17 -15.81 6.80
N ASP A 173 6.11 -15.53 7.71
CA ASP A 173 6.32 -14.19 8.24
C ASP A 173 6.91 -13.22 7.22
N ALA A 174 6.80 -11.92 7.51
CA ALA A 174 7.22 -10.85 6.62
C ALA A 174 8.72 -10.91 6.28
N GLU A 175 9.56 -11.32 7.23
CA GLU A 175 11.01 -11.44 7.09
C GLU A 175 11.41 -12.51 6.08
N HIS A 176 10.78 -13.67 6.14
CA HIS A 176 11.04 -14.75 5.18
C HIS A 176 10.55 -14.38 3.79
N LEU A 177 9.35 -13.80 3.68
CA LEU A 177 8.81 -13.34 2.40
C LEU A 177 9.71 -12.27 1.77
N ALA A 178 10.12 -11.28 2.55
CA ALA A 178 11.01 -10.23 2.07
C ALA A 178 12.29 -10.81 1.51
N ARG A 179 12.92 -11.75 2.23
CA ARG A 179 14.16 -12.41 1.79
C ARG A 179 13.97 -13.17 0.48
N TRP A 180 12.96 -14.03 0.40
CA TRP A 180 12.75 -14.86 -0.80
C TRP A 180 12.41 -14.04 -2.03
N ILE A 181 11.54 -13.04 -1.89
CA ILE A 181 11.14 -12.19 -3.01
C ILE A 181 12.27 -11.22 -3.40
N SER A 182 13.03 -10.70 -2.43
CA SER A 182 14.17 -9.84 -2.71
C SER A 182 15.31 -10.58 -3.40
N GLU A 183 15.57 -11.85 -3.05
CA GLU A 183 16.53 -12.69 -3.76
C GLU A 183 16.15 -12.87 -5.23
N LEU A 184 14.89 -13.23 -5.50
CA LEU A 184 14.38 -13.35 -6.87
C LEU A 184 14.54 -12.04 -7.65
N ALA A 185 14.11 -10.92 -7.05
CA ALA A 185 14.20 -9.60 -7.66
C ALA A 185 15.65 -9.17 -7.91
N TRP A 186 16.52 -9.35 -6.92
CA TRP A 186 17.94 -8.96 -7.03
C TRP A 186 18.69 -9.73 -8.10
N PHE A 187 18.55 -11.04 -8.15
CA PHE A 187 19.20 -11.85 -9.19
C PHE A 187 18.62 -11.57 -10.58
N GLY A 188 17.31 -11.32 -10.67
CA GLY A 188 16.68 -10.88 -11.91
C GLY A 188 17.22 -9.55 -12.40
N LEU A 189 17.27 -8.53 -11.54
CA LEU A 189 17.80 -7.19 -11.87
C LEU A 189 19.27 -7.23 -12.29
N ARG A 190 20.11 -8.04 -11.67
CA ARG A 190 21.51 -8.19 -12.07
C ARG A 190 21.71 -8.89 -13.42
N GLY A 191 20.72 -9.62 -13.88
CA GLY A 191 20.72 -10.24 -15.21
C GLY A 191 20.34 -9.29 -16.34
N VAL A 192 19.81 -8.12 -16.03
CA VAL A 192 19.42 -7.10 -17.02
C VAL A 192 20.69 -6.54 -17.69
N ARG A 193 20.76 -6.65 -19.01
CA ARG A 193 21.85 -6.11 -19.83
C ARG A 193 21.47 -4.74 -20.37
N ALA A 194 22.49 -3.92 -20.69
CA ALA A 194 22.27 -2.69 -21.44
C ALA A 194 21.55 -3.01 -22.76
N GLU A 195 20.55 -2.21 -23.10
CA GLU A 195 19.90 -2.32 -24.41
C GLU A 195 20.93 -1.98 -25.50
N GLU A 196 21.14 -2.90 -26.44
CA GLU A 196 21.81 -2.54 -27.66
C GLU A 196 20.95 -1.51 -28.41
N PRO A 197 21.54 -0.42 -28.95
CA PRO A 197 20.77 0.55 -29.72
C PRO A 197 20.04 -0.19 -30.84
N SER A 198 18.71 -0.17 -30.80
CA SER A 198 17.86 -0.78 -31.81
C SER A 198 18.18 -0.15 -33.15
N HIS A 199 18.94 -0.83 -33.97
CA HIS A 199 18.99 -0.56 -35.41
C HIS A 199 17.66 -1.03 -36.00
N LEU A 200 16.62 -0.23 -35.83
CA LEU A 200 15.42 -0.33 -36.67
C LEU A 200 15.81 0.23 -38.03
N PRO A 201 15.58 -0.55 -39.11
CA PRO A 201 15.84 -0.11 -40.45
C PRO A 201 14.90 1.00 -40.92
#